data_58c1b8e84518e3ec6332cf60b7cf7e94
#
_entry.id   58c1b8e84518e3ec6332cf60b7cf7e94
#
_cell.length_a   1.000
_cell.length_b   1.000
_cell.length_c   1.000
_cell.angle_alpha   90.00
_cell.angle_beta   90.00
_cell.angle_gamma   90.00
#
_symmetry.space_group_name_H-M   'P 1'
#
loop_
_entity.id
_entity.type
_entity.pdbx_description
1 polymer ?
#
loop_
_entity_poly.entity_id
_entity_poly.type
_entity_poly.pdbx_seq_one_letter_code
_entity_poly.pdbx_strand_id
1 'polypeptide(L)'
;MHIHILGICGTFMGSLALLAKQNGHQVSGCDANVYPPMSEQLSDNGIDLIEGFDPQQLDPAPDLIVVGNAMSRGNPCVEFMLNNRLPYISGPQWLGENILKDKHVLAVSGTHGKTTTSSMLAKILDQSGLNPGFLIGGIPQDFGISARLGESDYFVVEADEYDSAFFDKRSKFVHYFANTLIINNLEFDHADIFDDLAAIQTQFHHLVRTVPSNGSIILPSAESNIDKVITQGCWSNKYSFGSLEGDLWQFKLIQGDGSQFEIVHYHENGQEKERSQVDWNQTGIHNVSNGLAAVIAAYQVGISVSQACGALSDFVGVKRRMEVVYASKGITIYDDFAHHPTAIKTTLEGLRAKVGDAPILAII
;
A
#
# COMPACT_ATOMS: atom_id res chain seq x y z
N MET A 1 4.56 10.91 24.93
CA MET A 1 3.11 11.11 25.08
C MET A 1 2.45 9.75 25.21
N HIS A 2 1.33 9.68 25.95
CA HIS A 2 0.45 8.53 25.93
C HIS A 2 -0.61 8.71 24.82
N ILE A 3 -0.58 7.81 23.85
CA ILE A 3 -1.51 7.76 22.72
C ILE A 3 -2.45 6.58 22.92
N HIS A 4 -3.76 6.82 22.92
CA HIS A 4 -4.77 5.77 22.94
C HIS A 4 -5.47 5.67 21.59
N ILE A 5 -5.54 4.44 21.03
CA ILE A 5 -6.02 4.20 19.66
C ILE A 5 -7.38 3.50 19.71
N LEU A 6 -8.42 4.14 19.17
CA LEU A 6 -9.74 3.54 19.00
C LEU A 6 -9.80 2.76 17.65
N GLY A 7 -10.10 1.48 17.71
CA GLY A 7 -10.09 0.58 16.56
C GLY A 7 -8.69 0.05 16.22
N ILE A 8 -7.88 -0.22 17.26
CA ILE A 8 -6.45 -0.53 17.12
C ILE A 8 -6.16 -1.85 16.36
N CYS A 9 -7.07 -2.81 16.34
CA CYS A 9 -6.85 -4.10 15.69
C CYS A 9 -7.09 -4.10 14.18
N GLY A 10 -7.54 -2.97 13.60
CA GLY A 10 -7.57 -2.78 12.15
C GLY A 10 -6.15 -2.77 11.57
N THR A 11 -5.94 -3.32 10.36
CA THR A 11 -4.61 -3.49 9.76
C THR A 11 -3.80 -2.18 9.71
N PHE A 12 -4.43 -1.09 9.25
CA PHE A 12 -3.78 0.22 9.23
C PHE A 12 -3.50 0.75 10.64
N MET A 13 -4.48 0.66 11.54
CA MET A 13 -4.37 1.22 12.89
C MET A 13 -3.37 0.45 13.76
N GLY A 14 -3.30 -0.88 13.61
CA GLY A 14 -2.29 -1.70 14.28
C GLY A 14 -0.88 -1.40 13.79
N SER A 15 -0.70 -1.26 12.48
CA SER A 15 0.58 -0.83 11.90
C SER A 15 0.99 0.56 12.38
N LEU A 16 0.03 1.50 12.50
CA LEU A 16 0.24 2.82 13.07
C LEU A 16 0.67 2.77 14.54
N ALA A 17 0.05 1.88 15.33
CA ALA A 17 0.39 1.68 16.74
C ALA A 17 1.85 1.24 16.90
N LEU A 18 2.33 0.33 16.04
CA LEU A 18 3.73 -0.10 16.03
C LEU A 18 4.68 1.08 15.71
N LEU A 19 4.34 1.89 14.70
CA LEU A 19 5.12 3.08 14.36
C LEU A 19 5.14 4.10 15.50
N ALA A 20 3.99 4.36 16.13
CA ALA A 20 3.91 5.27 17.28
C ALA A 20 4.79 4.80 18.44
N LYS A 21 4.81 3.49 18.72
CA LYS A 21 5.67 2.91 19.75
C LYS A 21 7.15 3.02 19.39
N GLN A 22 7.53 2.69 18.15
CA GLN A 22 8.90 2.86 17.67
C GLN A 22 9.35 4.32 17.70
N ASN A 23 8.41 5.26 17.52
CA ASN A 23 8.65 6.71 17.62
C ASN A 23 8.70 7.23 19.08
N GLY A 24 8.77 6.32 20.07
CA GLY A 24 8.97 6.65 21.48
C GLY A 24 7.72 7.05 22.25
N HIS A 25 6.51 6.76 21.74
CA HIS A 25 5.26 7.00 22.45
C HIS A 25 4.88 5.78 23.31
N GLN A 26 4.20 6.04 24.44
CA GLN A 26 3.42 5.02 25.13
C GLN A 26 2.14 4.83 24.34
N VAL A 27 1.82 3.58 23.98
CA VAL A 27 0.65 3.27 23.14
C VAL A 27 -0.24 2.27 23.86
N SER A 28 -1.52 2.57 23.89
CA SER A 28 -2.60 1.66 24.27
C SER A 28 -3.73 1.77 23.25
N GLY A 29 -4.70 0.89 23.31
CA GLY A 29 -5.87 1.02 22.44
C GLY A 29 -6.91 -0.05 22.66
N CYS A 30 -8.06 0.17 22.05
CA CYS A 30 -9.19 -0.74 22.16
C CYS A 30 -9.81 -1.09 20.80
N ASP A 31 -10.47 -2.24 20.77
CA ASP A 31 -11.24 -2.69 19.62
C ASP A 31 -12.41 -3.57 20.10
N ALA A 32 -13.46 -3.68 19.26
CA ALA A 32 -14.54 -4.64 19.49
C ALA A 32 -14.08 -6.09 19.32
N ASN A 33 -13.08 -6.32 18.47
CA ASN A 33 -12.60 -7.65 18.08
C ASN A 33 -11.08 -7.72 18.26
N VAL A 34 -10.64 -8.27 19.37
CA VAL A 34 -9.21 -8.46 19.69
C VAL A 34 -8.82 -9.91 19.40
N TYR A 35 -8.40 -10.19 18.16
CA TYR A 35 -8.02 -11.55 17.73
C TYR A 35 -6.78 -11.54 16.80
N PRO A 36 -6.08 -12.69 16.71
CA PRO A 36 -4.93 -12.86 15.81
C PRO A 36 -5.27 -12.58 14.31
N PRO A 37 -4.29 -12.16 13.51
CA PRO A 37 -2.86 -12.01 13.85
C PRO A 37 -2.50 -10.65 14.47
N MET A 38 -3.34 -9.60 14.35
CA MET A 38 -3.00 -8.24 14.77
C MET A 38 -2.85 -8.14 16.30
N SER A 39 -3.73 -8.77 17.07
CA SER A 39 -3.65 -8.74 18.52
C SER A 39 -2.33 -9.35 19.06
N GLU A 40 -1.86 -10.45 18.46
CA GLU A 40 -0.58 -11.05 18.81
C GLU A 40 0.58 -10.11 18.47
N GLN A 41 0.58 -9.55 17.25
CA GLN A 41 1.63 -8.63 16.81
C GLN A 41 1.73 -7.40 17.73
N LEU A 42 0.61 -6.85 18.18
CA LEU A 42 0.58 -5.69 19.08
C LEU A 42 1.05 -6.07 20.49
N SER A 43 0.57 -7.18 21.04
CA SER A 43 0.94 -7.68 22.37
C SER A 43 2.42 -8.06 22.46
N ASP A 44 2.97 -8.72 21.42
CA ASP A 44 4.39 -9.09 21.34
C ASP A 44 5.29 -7.85 21.32
N ASN A 45 4.76 -6.72 20.83
CA ASN A 45 5.44 -5.41 20.87
C ASN A 45 5.11 -4.63 22.16
N GLY A 46 4.46 -5.23 23.16
CA GLY A 46 4.15 -4.62 24.46
C GLY A 46 3.19 -3.43 24.35
N ILE A 47 2.19 -3.51 23.48
CA ILE A 47 1.08 -2.56 23.38
C ILE A 47 -0.11 -3.11 24.15
N ASP A 48 -0.64 -2.31 25.08
CA ASP A 48 -1.79 -2.69 25.89
C ASP A 48 -3.08 -2.66 25.06
N LEU A 49 -3.75 -3.81 24.95
CA LEU A 49 -5.00 -3.98 24.23
C LEU A 49 -6.18 -4.17 25.18
N ILE A 50 -7.26 -3.46 24.90
CA ILE A 50 -8.51 -3.52 25.64
C ILE A 50 -9.61 -3.98 24.70
N GLU A 51 -10.34 -5.03 25.07
CA GLU A 51 -11.51 -5.47 24.32
C GLU A 51 -12.74 -4.65 24.76
N GLY A 52 -13.47 -4.12 23.76
CA GLY A 52 -14.63 -3.27 23.95
C GLY A 52 -14.31 -1.80 24.10
N PHE A 53 -15.37 -0.98 24.21
CA PHE A 53 -15.32 0.48 24.21
C PHE A 53 -15.87 1.07 25.50
N ASP A 54 -15.43 0.56 26.66
CA ASP A 54 -15.79 1.15 27.98
C ASP A 54 -15.08 2.51 28.12
N PRO A 55 -15.81 3.62 28.36
CA PRO A 55 -15.20 4.94 28.52
C PRO A 55 -14.22 5.07 29.70
N GLN A 56 -14.30 4.18 30.71
CA GLN A 56 -13.39 4.20 31.86
C GLN A 56 -11.93 3.99 31.46
N GLN A 57 -11.66 3.37 30.31
CA GLN A 57 -10.30 3.21 29.77
C GLN A 57 -9.64 4.53 29.35
N LEU A 58 -10.43 5.62 29.21
CA LEU A 58 -9.96 6.96 28.92
C LEU A 58 -9.78 7.81 30.19
N ASP A 59 -9.82 7.20 31.38
CA ASP A 59 -9.55 7.83 32.66
C ASP A 59 -8.45 7.05 33.42
N PRO A 60 -7.23 7.62 33.66
CA PRO A 60 -6.84 9.00 33.34
C PRO A 60 -6.76 9.27 31.82
N ALA A 61 -7.11 10.50 31.44
CA ALA A 61 -7.15 10.89 30.02
C ALA A 61 -5.77 10.71 29.35
N PRO A 62 -5.71 10.08 28.17
CA PRO A 62 -4.49 10.04 27.37
C PRO A 62 -4.14 11.44 26.83
N ASP A 63 -2.87 11.66 26.49
CA ASP A 63 -2.44 12.92 25.86
C ASP A 63 -3.12 13.15 24.50
N LEU A 64 -3.39 12.05 23.76
CA LEU A 64 -4.01 12.09 22.44
C LEU A 64 -4.79 10.81 22.15
N ILE A 65 -5.98 10.96 21.58
CA ILE A 65 -6.77 9.83 21.07
C ILE A 65 -6.65 9.80 19.54
N VAL A 66 -6.18 8.65 19.00
CA VAL A 66 -6.14 8.43 17.56
C VAL A 66 -7.32 7.57 17.15
N VAL A 67 -8.15 8.09 16.25
CA VAL A 67 -9.44 7.50 15.89
C VAL A 67 -9.34 6.77 14.54
N GLY A 68 -9.66 5.48 14.54
CA GLY A 68 -9.75 4.68 13.32
C GLY A 68 -11.03 4.98 12.51
N ASN A 69 -10.98 4.72 11.21
CA ASN A 69 -12.08 5.02 10.29
C ASN A 69 -13.35 4.18 10.54
N ALA A 70 -13.23 3.01 11.17
CA ALA A 70 -14.37 2.19 11.55
C ALA A 70 -15.18 2.74 12.74
N MET A 71 -14.66 3.75 13.43
CA MET A 71 -15.35 4.37 14.56
C MET A 71 -16.47 5.29 14.09
N SER A 72 -17.58 5.32 14.84
CA SER A 72 -18.76 6.14 14.51
C SER A 72 -19.36 6.79 15.74
N ARG A 73 -20.25 7.76 15.52
CA ARG A 73 -21.09 8.35 16.58
C ARG A 73 -21.95 7.25 17.22
N GLY A 74 -22.17 7.38 18.51
CA GLY A 74 -22.84 6.37 19.34
C GLY A 74 -21.88 5.34 19.97
N ASN A 75 -20.62 5.28 19.55
CA ASN A 75 -19.59 4.48 20.25
C ASN A 75 -19.29 5.13 21.62
N PRO A 76 -19.34 4.39 22.75
CA PRO A 76 -19.20 4.98 24.09
C PRO A 76 -17.89 5.75 24.30
N CYS A 77 -16.76 5.28 23.80
CA CYS A 77 -15.48 5.99 23.88
C CYS A 77 -15.48 7.25 23.02
N VAL A 78 -16.08 7.21 21.82
CA VAL A 78 -16.22 8.40 20.96
C VAL A 78 -17.07 9.47 21.63
N GLU A 79 -18.22 9.08 22.20
CA GLU A 79 -19.09 10.04 22.90
C GLU A 79 -18.41 10.62 24.16
N PHE A 80 -17.70 9.78 24.93
CA PHE A 80 -16.94 10.26 26.09
C PHE A 80 -15.85 11.26 25.69
N MET A 81 -15.07 10.93 24.64
CA MET A 81 -14.04 11.80 24.07
C MET A 81 -14.60 13.18 23.69
N LEU A 82 -15.71 13.21 22.96
CA LEU A 82 -16.36 14.44 22.51
C LEU A 82 -16.95 15.24 23.66
N ASN A 83 -17.65 14.59 24.60
CA ASN A 83 -18.29 15.24 25.75
C ASN A 83 -17.28 15.91 26.69
N ASN A 84 -16.11 15.28 26.85
CA ASN A 84 -15.03 15.78 27.71
C ASN A 84 -14.00 16.62 26.95
N ARG A 85 -14.18 16.84 25.62
CA ARG A 85 -13.28 17.63 24.77
C ARG A 85 -11.84 17.14 24.84
N LEU A 86 -11.64 15.82 24.91
CA LEU A 86 -10.31 15.23 24.89
C LEU A 86 -9.64 15.48 23.52
N PRO A 87 -8.32 15.66 23.46
CA PRO A 87 -7.60 15.82 22.20
C PRO A 87 -7.73 14.58 21.33
N TYR A 88 -8.10 14.75 20.06
CA TYR A 88 -8.22 13.64 19.11
C TYR A 88 -7.80 14.01 17.69
N ILE A 89 -7.39 13.00 16.92
CA ILE A 89 -6.92 13.10 15.54
C ILE A 89 -7.27 11.81 14.78
N SER A 90 -7.34 11.86 13.46
CA SER A 90 -7.44 10.64 12.65
C SER A 90 -6.09 9.92 12.51
N GLY A 91 -6.11 8.59 12.32
CA GLY A 91 -4.87 7.83 12.10
C GLY A 91 -4.03 8.36 10.94
N PRO A 92 -4.60 8.60 9.73
CA PRO A 92 -3.86 9.14 8.60
C PRO A 92 -3.24 10.51 8.84
N GLN A 93 -3.98 11.41 9.51
CA GLN A 93 -3.46 12.73 9.84
C GLN A 93 -2.30 12.62 10.85
N TRP A 94 -2.43 11.78 11.88
CA TRP A 94 -1.35 11.55 12.85
C TRP A 94 -0.09 11.02 12.16
N LEU A 95 -0.23 10.02 11.27
CA LEU A 95 0.88 9.47 10.49
C LEU A 95 1.58 10.58 9.67
N GLY A 96 0.79 11.38 8.96
CA GLY A 96 1.30 12.49 8.16
C GLY A 96 2.11 13.48 8.98
N GLU A 97 1.53 14.00 10.07
CA GLU A 97 2.10 15.07 10.88
C GLU A 97 3.30 14.63 11.74
N ASN A 98 3.34 13.38 12.19
CA ASN A 98 4.35 12.91 13.15
C ASN A 98 5.45 12.05 12.53
N ILE A 99 5.23 11.48 11.34
CA ILE A 99 6.19 10.57 10.71
C ILE A 99 6.54 11.01 9.28
N LEU A 100 5.54 11.33 8.44
CA LEU A 100 5.76 11.49 7.01
C LEU A 100 6.22 12.88 6.58
N LYS A 101 5.85 13.95 7.28
CA LYS A 101 6.09 15.34 6.86
C LYS A 101 7.56 15.68 6.58
N ASP A 102 8.48 15.00 7.28
CA ASP A 102 9.93 15.22 7.18
C ASP A 102 10.62 14.11 6.36
N LYS A 103 9.84 13.24 5.67
CA LYS A 103 10.34 12.13 4.86
C LYS A 103 10.11 12.39 3.36
N HIS A 104 10.91 11.74 2.53
CA HIS A 104 10.58 11.57 1.11
C HIS A 104 9.61 10.39 0.99
N VAL A 105 8.33 10.71 0.83
CA VAL A 105 7.26 9.72 0.82
C VAL A 105 7.03 9.18 -0.59
N LEU A 106 7.12 7.85 -0.72
CA LEU A 106 6.74 7.10 -1.90
C LEU A 106 5.39 6.42 -1.63
N ALA A 107 4.32 7.01 -2.17
CA ALA A 107 2.95 6.54 -1.96
C ALA A 107 2.49 5.65 -3.12
N VAL A 108 1.85 4.53 -2.80
CA VAL A 108 1.31 3.60 -3.79
C VAL A 108 -0.20 3.53 -3.66
N SER A 109 -0.89 4.02 -4.68
CA SER A 109 -2.36 4.05 -4.75
C SER A 109 -2.90 3.26 -5.95
N GLY A 110 -4.21 3.15 -6.05
CA GLY A 110 -4.94 2.42 -7.08
C GLY A 110 -5.93 1.44 -6.48
N THR A 111 -6.86 0.94 -7.28
CA THR A 111 -7.87 -0.03 -6.81
C THR A 111 -7.19 -1.35 -6.43
N HIS A 112 -6.28 -1.85 -7.29
CA HIS A 112 -5.61 -3.13 -7.10
C HIS A 112 -4.08 -3.00 -7.10
N GLY A 113 -3.40 -3.98 -6.49
CA GLY A 113 -1.95 -4.07 -6.50
C GLY A 113 -1.21 -3.20 -5.50
N LYS A 114 -1.89 -2.33 -4.73
CA LYS A 114 -1.29 -1.42 -3.74
C LYS A 114 -0.27 -2.13 -2.83
N THR A 115 -0.72 -3.15 -2.11
CA THR A 115 0.09 -3.92 -1.14
C THR A 115 1.31 -4.56 -1.78
N THR A 116 1.12 -5.21 -2.93
CA THR A 116 2.21 -5.90 -3.65
C THR A 116 3.24 -4.89 -4.16
N THR A 117 2.79 -3.80 -4.79
CA THR A 117 3.70 -2.76 -5.31
C THR A 117 4.46 -2.05 -4.19
N SER A 118 3.79 -1.71 -3.07
CA SER A 118 4.44 -1.13 -1.89
C SER A 118 5.49 -2.07 -1.31
N SER A 119 5.19 -3.38 -1.26
CA SER A 119 6.13 -4.40 -0.78
C SER A 119 7.35 -4.54 -1.69
N MET A 120 7.15 -4.58 -3.00
CA MET A 120 8.22 -4.58 -4.00
C MET A 120 9.09 -3.34 -3.89
N LEU A 121 8.48 -2.16 -3.77
CA LEU A 121 9.20 -0.90 -3.64
C LEU A 121 10.01 -0.85 -2.35
N ALA A 122 9.43 -1.22 -1.20
CA ALA A 122 10.14 -1.30 0.07
C ALA A 122 11.33 -2.28 -0.02
N LYS A 123 11.16 -3.45 -0.67
CA LYS A 123 12.24 -4.42 -0.91
C LYS A 123 13.36 -3.83 -1.77
N ILE A 124 13.04 -3.14 -2.85
CA ILE A 124 14.04 -2.50 -3.73
C ILE A 124 14.87 -1.47 -2.94
N LEU A 125 14.21 -0.59 -2.18
CA LEU A 125 14.91 0.42 -1.40
C LEU A 125 15.79 -0.21 -0.31
N ASP A 126 15.28 -1.22 0.38
CA ASP A 126 15.99 -1.91 1.46
C ASP A 126 17.24 -2.63 0.94
N GLN A 127 17.10 -3.43 -0.12
CA GLN A 127 18.22 -4.17 -0.73
C GLN A 127 19.26 -3.24 -1.38
N SER A 128 18.84 -2.02 -1.74
CA SER A 128 19.75 -0.96 -2.21
C SER A 128 20.45 -0.22 -1.06
N GLY A 129 20.28 -0.64 0.19
CA GLY A 129 20.93 -0.08 1.38
C GLY A 129 20.30 1.20 1.92
N LEU A 130 19.10 1.57 1.47
CA LEU A 130 18.42 2.79 1.91
C LEU A 130 17.64 2.61 3.22
N ASN A 131 17.41 1.37 3.68
CA ASN A 131 16.68 1.07 4.93
C ASN A 131 15.42 1.94 5.16
N PRO A 132 14.41 1.89 4.24
CA PRO A 132 13.25 2.77 4.29
C PRO A 132 12.34 2.47 5.48
N GLY A 133 11.60 3.48 5.94
CA GLY A 133 10.36 3.25 6.68
C GLY A 133 9.25 2.75 5.75
N PHE A 134 8.27 2.05 6.32
CA PHE A 134 7.08 1.69 5.56
C PHE A 134 5.85 1.46 6.44
N LEU A 135 4.65 1.65 5.85
CA LEU A 135 3.36 1.18 6.32
C LEU A 135 2.60 0.56 5.16
N ILE A 136 2.37 -0.75 5.22
CA ILE A 136 1.79 -1.58 4.16
C ILE A 136 0.60 -2.34 4.73
N GLY A 137 -0.51 -2.41 4.00
CA GLY A 137 -1.77 -3.05 4.41
C GLY A 137 -1.76 -4.58 4.41
N GLY A 138 -0.59 -5.19 4.31
CA GLY A 138 -0.35 -6.63 4.40
C GLY A 138 1.00 -6.91 5.04
N ILE A 139 1.41 -8.16 5.07
CA ILE A 139 2.70 -8.57 5.62
C ILE A 139 3.61 -9.02 4.46
N PRO A 140 4.56 -8.18 4.00
CA PRO A 140 5.57 -8.61 3.05
C PRO A 140 6.42 -9.71 3.67
N GLN A 141 6.59 -10.83 2.98
CA GLN A 141 7.33 -11.98 3.52
C GLN A 141 8.81 -11.68 3.70
N ASP A 142 9.37 -10.76 2.91
CA ASP A 142 10.74 -10.28 3.03
C ASP A 142 11.04 -9.59 4.38
N PHE A 143 10.02 -9.02 5.03
CA PHE A 143 10.17 -8.28 6.29
C PHE A 143 9.49 -8.93 7.49
N GLY A 144 8.43 -9.72 7.26
CA GLY A 144 7.65 -10.37 8.31
C GLY A 144 6.78 -9.43 9.16
N ILE A 145 6.78 -8.13 8.87
CA ILE A 145 6.03 -7.07 9.58
C ILE A 145 5.34 -6.14 8.58
N SER A 146 4.26 -5.49 9.01
CA SER A 146 3.47 -4.57 8.17
C SER A 146 3.95 -3.12 8.23
N ALA A 147 4.76 -2.75 9.22
CA ALA A 147 5.25 -1.39 9.40
C ALA A 147 6.58 -1.34 10.17
N ARG A 148 7.44 -0.39 9.78
CA ARG A 148 8.64 0.01 10.53
C ARG A 148 8.98 1.47 10.23
N LEU A 149 9.67 2.17 11.16
CA LEU A 149 10.12 3.55 10.95
C LEU A 149 11.24 3.67 9.91
N GLY A 150 12.10 2.64 9.81
CA GLY A 150 13.33 2.73 9.02
C GLY A 150 14.35 3.71 9.61
N GLU A 151 15.52 3.81 8.97
CA GLU A 151 16.62 4.69 9.42
C GLU A 151 16.90 5.83 8.44
N SER A 152 16.34 5.78 7.22
CA SER A 152 16.55 6.79 6.19
C SER A 152 15.43 7.82 6.13
N ASP A 153 15.61 8.79 5.23
CA ASP A 153 14.58 9.79 4.92
C ASP A 153 13.48 9.26 3.98
N TYR A 154 13.59 8.02 3.50
CA TYR A 154 12.59 7.42 2.62
C TYR A 154 11.52 6.68 3.39
N PHE A 155 10.26 6.84 2.96
CA PHE A 155 9.14 6.13 3.55
C PHE A 155 8.17 5.64 2.46
N VAL A 156 7.89 4.34 2.44
CA VAL A 156 6.91 3.74 1.53
C VAL A 156 5.58 3.61 2.25
N VAL A 157 4.51 4.16 1.67
CA VAL A 157 3.17 4.06 2.25
C VAL A 157 2.16 3.51 1.24
N GLU A 158 1.39 2.52 1.66
CA GLU A 158 0.20 2.10 0.93
C GLU A 158 -0.89 3.14 1.09
N ALA A 159 -1.29 3.75 -0.02
CA ALA A 159 -2.15 4.93 -0.09
C ALA A 159 -3.57 4.52 -0.48
N ASP A 160 -4.38 4.27 0.54
CA ASP A 160 -5.74 3.79 0.45
C ASP A 160 -6.75 4.94 0.29
N GLU A 161 -7.78 4.73 -0.53
CA GLU A 161 -8.84 5.69 -0.86
C GLU A 161 -9.94 5.82 0.20
N TYR A 162 -9.98 4.92 1.21
CA TYR A 162 -10.96 5.01 2.30
C TYR A 162 -10.89 6.32 3.07
N ASP A 163 -12.02 6.75 3.64
CA ASP A 163 -12.11 7.92 4.50
C ASP A 163 -11.23 7.78 5.76
N SER A 164 -10.80 8.93 6.30
CA SER A 164 -9.84 9.00 7.39
C SER A 164 -10.44 8.68 8.75
N ALA A 165 -11.63 9.22 9.04
CA ALA A 165 -12.36 9.02 10.28
C ALA A 165 -13.82 9.48 10.14
N PHE A 166 -14.67 9.23 11.16
CA PHE A 166 -16.07 9.69 11.16
C PHE A 166 -16.23 11.21 11.05
N PHE A 167 -15.25 11.97 11.49
CA PHE A 167 -15.20 13.44 11.45
C PHE A 167 -14.36 14.02 10.29
N ASP A 168 -13.59 13.17 9.59
CA ASP A 168 -12.81 13.55 8.40
C ASP A 168 -13.11 12.58 7.26
N LYS A 169 -13.94 13.01 6.31
CA LYS A 169 -14.39 12.21 5.17
C LYS A 169 -13.48 12.31 3.95
N ARG A 170 -12.34 12.98 4.07
CA ARG A 170 -11.30 12.94 3.04
C ARG A 170 -10.62 11.57 3.05
N SER A 171 -10.23 11.10 1.87
CA SER A 171 -9.48 9.84 1.75
C SER A 171 -8.15 9.92 2.50
N LYS A 172 -7.72 8.80 3.09
CA LYS A 172 -6.50 8.70 3.93
C LYS A 172 -5.27 9.28 3.25
N PHE A 173 -5.12 9.03 1.96
CA PHE A 173 -3.92 9.39 1.19
C PHE A 173 -3.68 10.90 1.07
N VAL A 174 -4.66 11.79 1.28
CA VAL A 174 -4.44 13.25 1.20
C VAL A 174 -3.58 13.78 2.37
N HIS A 175 -3.40 12.95 3.40
CA HIS A 175 -2.60 13.27 4.57
C HIS A 175 -1.12 12.86 4.45
N TYR A 176 -0.71 12.18 3.35
CA TYR A 176 0.57 11.46 3.31
C TYR A 176 1.76 12.25 2.75
N PHE A 177 1.56 13.46 2.24
CA PHE A 177 2.64 14.32 1.71
C PHE A 177 3.51 13.63 0.65
N ALA A 178 2.89 12.90 -0.29
CA ALA A 178 3.59 12.12 -1.29
C ALA A 178 4.52 12.98 -2.16
N ASN A 179 5.81 12.60 -2.23
CA ASN A 179 6.78 13.16 -3.17
C ASN A 179 6.81 12.35 -4.47
N THR A 180 6.67 11.03 -4.35
CA THR A 180 6.54 10.10 -5.47
C THR A 180 5.23 9.34 -5.29
N LEU A 181 4.34 9.43 -6.27
CA LEU A 181 3.03 8.80 -6.27
C LEU A 181 2.93 7.78 -7.39
N ILE A 182 2.61 6.53 -7.07
CA ILE A 182 2.19 5.52 -8.03
C ILE A 182 0.66 5.45 -8.01
N ILE A 183 0.03 5.46 -9.21
CA ILE A 183 -1.38 5.13 -9.40
C ILE A 183 -1.44 3.92 -10.32
N ASN A 184 -1.64 2.72 -9.76
CA ASN A 184 -1.54 1.46 -10.51
C ASN A 184 -2.68 1.27 -11.52
N ASN A 185 -3.90 1.56 -11.10
CA ASN A 185 -5.14 1.38 -11.86
C ASN A 185 -6.27 2.11 -11.14
N LEU A 186 -7.40 2.27 -11.81
CA LEU A 186 -8.57 2.93 -11.23
C LEU A 186 -9.86 2.31 -11.76
N GLU A 187 -10.55 1.57 -10.90
CA GLU A 187 -11.86 0.97 -11.15
C GLU A 187 -12.86 1.36 -10.07
N PHE A 188 -14.15 1.09 -10.30
CA PHE A 188 -15.15 1.26 -9.26
C PHE A 188 -15.04 0.15 -8.23
N ASP A 189 -14.81 0.54 -6.99
CA ASP A 189 -14.75 -0.33 -5.82
C ASP A 189 -15.31 0.42 -4.60
N HIS A 190 -15.46 -0.25 -3.45
CA HIS A 190 -15.92 0.35 -2.21
C HIS A 190 -17.29 1.04 -2.31
N ALA A 191 -18.30 0.30 -2.83
CA ALA A 191 -19.67 0.78 -2.97
C ALA A 191 -20.35 1.15 -1.63
N ASP A 192 -19.72 0.83 -0.50
CA ASP A 192 -20.14 1.25 0.85
C ASP A 192 -19.82 2.72 1.16
N ILE A 193 -18.89 3.34 0.44
CA ILE A 193 -18.47 4.73 0.66
C ILE A 193 -18.48 5.61 -0.59
N PHE A 194 -18.54 5.02 -1.80
CA PHE A 194 -18.58 5.74 -3.08
C PHE A 194 -19.80 5.36 -3.90
N ASP A 195 -20.55 6.35 -4.35
CA ASP A 195 -21.74 6.15 -5.17
C ASP A 195 -21.40 5.66 -6.58
N ASP A 196 -20.26 6.12 -7.14
CA ASP A 196 -19.84 5.82 -8.50
C ASP A 196 -18.32 6.02 -8.71
N LEU A 197 -17.84 5.66 -9.90
CA LEU A 197 -16.45 5.85 -10.30
C LEU A 197 -16.02 7.32 -10.30
N ALA A 198 -16.93 8.26 -10.60
CA ALA A 198 -16.59 9.69 -10.62
C ALA A 198 -16.30 10.22 -9.21
N ALA A 199 -16.97 9.69 -8.19
CA ALA A 199 -16.66 9.99 -6.79
C ALA A 199 -15.24 9.54 -6.44
N ILE A 200 -14.83 8.33 -6.84
CA ILE A 200 -13.46 7.83 -6.64
C ILE A 200 -12.45 8.70 -7.41
N GLN A 201 -12.72 9.01 -8.68
CA GLN A 201 -11.86 9.89 -9.49
C GLN A 201 -11.65 11.26 -8.83
N THR A 202 -12.68 11.78 -8.17
CA THR A 202 -12.59 13.05 -7.43
C THR A 202 -11.60 12.92 -6.26
N GLN A 203 -11.63 11.82 -5.51
CA GLN A 203 -10.67 11.59 -4.43
C GLN A 203 -9.23 11.44 -4.96
N PHE A 204 -9.04 10.68 -6.05
CA PHE A 204 -7.73 10.57 -6.68
C PHE A 204 -7.22 11.91 -7.21
N HIS A 205 -8.11 12.79 -7.72
CA HIS A 205 -7.70 14.14 -8.09
C HIS A 205 -7.30 14.97 -6.86
N HIS A 206 -7.97 14.79 -5.70
CA HIS A 206 -7.52 15.42 -4.46
C HIS A 206 -6.10 14.95 -4.08
N LEU A 207 -5.79 13.66 -4.23
CA LEU A 207 -4.44 13.13 -4.01
C LEU A 207 -3.42 13.76 -5.00
N VAL A 208 -3.70 13.76 -6.29
CA VAL A 208 -2.82 14.35 -7.33
C VAL A 208 -2.48 15.81 -7.00
N ARG A 209 -3.44 16.58 -6.49
CA ARG A 209 -3.25 17.99 -6.10
C ARG A 209 -2.32 18.18 -4.90
N THR A 210 -2.07 17.14 -4.10
CA THR A 210 -1.17 17.22 -2.93
C THR A 210 0.29 16.92 -3.29
N VAL A 211 0.56 16.34 -4.48
CA VAL A 211 1.92 16.04 -4.92
C VAL A 211 2.60 17.34 -5.36
N PRO A 212 3.79 17.69 -4.85
CA PRO A 212 4.49 18.93 -5.18
C PRO A 212 4.93 18.95 -6.63
N SER A 213 5.14 20.15 -7.20
CA SER A 213 5.50 20.32 -8.61
C SER A 213 6.84 19.71 -9.00
N ASN A 214 7.76 19.55 -8.05
CA ASN A 214 9.02 18.82 -8.21
C ASN A 214 8.89 17.33 -7.88
N GLY A 215 7.70 16.86 -7.53
CA GLY A 215 7.40 15.45 -7.28
C GLY A 215 7.14 14.67 -8.56
N SER A 216 6.90 13.38 -8.40
CA SER A 216 6.72 12.42 -9.50
C SER A 216 5.40 11.67 -9.38
N ILE A 217 4.66 11.55 -10.49
CA ILE A 217 3.47 10.70 -10.61
C ILE A 217 3.73 9.63 -11.66
N ILE A 218 3.61 8.38 -11.26
CA ILE A 218 3.88 7.18 -12.06
C ILE A 218 2.55 6.49 -12.34
N LEU A 219 2.23 6.26 -13.61
CA LEU A 219 0.93 5.73 -14.02
C LEU A 219 1.05 4.89 -15.31
N PRO A 220 0.17 3.89 -15.50
CA PRO A 220 0.13 3.13 -16.74
C PRO A 220 -0.39 4.00 -17.90
N SER A 221 0.17 3.82 -19.09
CA SER A 221 -0.12 4.65 -20.28
C SER A 221 -1.49 4.39 -20.92
N ALA A 222 -2.15 3.28 -20.61
CA ALA A 222 -3.41 2.87 -21.26
C ALA A 222 -4.61 2.84 -20.28
N GLU A 223 -4.57 3.62 -19.19
CA GLU A 223 -5.62 3.60 -18.15
C GLU A 223 -6.51 4.84 -18.24
N SER A 224 -7.60 4.71 -19.01
CA SER A 224 -8.51 5.83 -19.33
C SER A 224 -9.16 6.48 -18.09
N ASN A 225 -9.34 5.72 -17.00
CA ASN A 225 -9.93 6.26 -15.79
C ASN A 225 -8.95 7.15 -15.02
N ILE A 226 -7.65 6.82 -15.09
CA ILE A 226 -6.57 7.65 -14.56
C ILE A 226 -6.41 8.90 -15.43
N ASP A 227 -6.48 8.77 -16.76
CA ASP A 227 -6.41 9.92 -17.67
C ASP A 227 -7.46 11.00 -17.35
N LYS A 228 -8.68 10.58 -16.99
CA LYS A 228 -9.74 11.50 -16.55
C LYS A 228 -9.39 12.24 -15.25
N VAL A 229 -8.65 11.62 -14.35
CA VAL A 229 -8.13 12.27 -13.13
C VAL A 229 -7.06 13.30 -13.48
N ILE A 230 -6.09 12.90 -14.30
CA ILE A 230 -4.95 13.74 -14.68
C ILE A 230 -5.39 14.95 -15.52
N THR A 231 -6.40 14.81 -16.39
CA THR A 231 -6.92 15.92 -17.21
C THR A 231 -7.66 16.98 -16.39
N GLN A 232 -8.08 16.69 -15.17
CA GLN A 232 -8.64 17.70 -14.26
C GLN A 232 -7.56 18.65 -13.72
N GLY A 233 -6.28 18.30 -13.86
CA GLY A 233 -5.10 19.08 -13.48
C GLY A 233 -4.02 18.20 -12.85
N CYS A 234 -2.79 18.39 -13.31
CA CYS A 234 -1.60 17.74 -12.76
C CYS A 234 -0.43 18.72 -12.88
N TRP A 235 0.28 18.96 -11.79
CA TRP A 235 1.35 19.96 -11.70
C TRP A 235 2.72 19.34 -11.51
N SER A 236 2.78 18.02 -11.30
CA SER A 236 3.98 17.25 -11.02
C SER A 236 4.51 16.56 -12.28
N ASN A 237 5.74 16.05 -12.24
CA ASN A 237 6.32 15.29 -13.34
C ASN A 237 5.59 13.97 -13.52
N LYS A 238 5.21 13.64 -14.76
CA LYS A 238 4.51 12.40 -15.10
C LYS A 238 5.47 11.40 -15.74
N TYR A 239 5.40 10.16 -15.28
CA TYR A 239 6.14 9.01 -15.82
C TYR A 239 5.15 7.93 -16.21
N SER A 240 4.87 7.84 -17.52
CA SER A 240 3.98 6.80 -18.04
C SER A 240 4.76 5.53 -18.33
N PHE A 241 4.12 4.39 -18.14
CA PHE A 241 4.72 3.09 -18.40
C PHE A 241 3.71 2.10 -18.99
N GLY A 242 4.21 1.13 -19.72
CA GLY A 242 3.37 0.07 -20.28
C GLY A 242 4.11 -0.81 -21.29
N SER A 243 3.36 -1.27 -22.27
CA SER A 243 3.87 -2.04 -23.41
C SER A 243 3.60 -1.37 -24.76
N LEU A 244 3.12 -0.12 -24.73
CA LEU A 244 2.80 0.62 -25.94
C LEU A 244 4.06 1.19 -26.59
N GLU A 245 4.05 1.29 -27.93
CA GLU A 245 5.07 1.98 -28.66
C GLU A 245 5.08 3.47 -28.24
N GLY A 246 6.25 3.97 -27.80
CA GLY A 246 6.42 5.34 -27.32
C GLY A 246 6.48 5.47 -25.80
N ASP A 247 6.13 4.45 -25.04
CA ASP A 247 6.38 4.46 -23.59
C ASP A 247 7.88 4.46 -23.32
N LEU A 248 8.35 5.39 -22.47
CA LEU A 248 9.77 5.43 -22.08
C LEU A 248 10.15 4.29 -21.13
N TRP A 249 9.18 3.75 -20.44
CA TRP A 249 9.33 2.62 -19.53
C TRP A 249 8.47 1.46 -19.99
N GLN A 250 9.13 0.39 -20.38
CA GLN A 250 8.46 -0.80 -20.95
C GLN A 250 8.90 -2.07 -20.24
N PHE A 251 8.05 -3.09 -20.29
CA PHE A 251 8.45 -4.46 -20.01
C PHE A 251 8.34 -5.32 -21.28
N LYS A 252 9.18 -6.37 -21.36
CA LYS A 252 9.12 -7.39 -22.41
C LYS A 252 9.12 -8.76 -21.77
N LEU A 253 8.05 -9.52 -21.97
CA LEU A 253 7.93 -10.86 -21.42
C LEU A 253 8.94 -11.79 -22.09
N ILE A 254 9.65 -12.59 -21.29
CA ILE A 254 10.47 -13.72 -21.73
C ILE A 254 9.65 -15.01 -21.55
N GLN A 255 8.95 -15.13 -20.40
CA GLN A 255 7.99 -16.19 -20.14
C GLN A 255 6.57 -15.63 -20.11
N GLY A 256 5.62 -16.33 -20.75
CA GLY A 256 4.24 -15.86 -20.90
C GLY A 256 3.46 -15.78 -19.59
N ASP A 257 3.89 -16.45 -18.52
CA ASP A 257 3.30 -16.38 -17.19
C ASP A 257 3.78 -15.17 -16.37
N GLY A 258 4.75 -14.38 -16.91
CA GLY A 258 5.32 -13.22 -16.23
C GLY A 258 6.40 -13.56 -15.21
N SER A 259 6.84 -14.81 -15.10
CA SER A 259 7.93 -15.21 -14.19
C SER A 259 9.30 -14.72 -14.62
N GLN A 260 9.47 -14.44 -15.94
CA GLN A 260 10.70 -13.87 -16.49
C GLN A 260 10.35 -12.76 -17.49
N PHE A 261 10.94 -11.59 -17.31
CA PHE A 261 10.75 -10.43 -18.18
C PHE A 261 11.92 -9.47 -18.10
N GLU A 262 12.03 -8.59 -19.10
CA GLU A 262 12.96 -7.47 -19.11
C GLU A 262 12.21 -6.17 -18.80
N ILE A 263 12.84 -5.27 -18.05
CA ILE A 263 12.47 -3.87 -17.95
C ILE A 263 13.43 -3.06 -18.80
N VAL A 264 12.89 -2.19 -19.64
CA VAL A 264 13.64 -1.33 -20.57
C VAL A 264 13.24 0.11 -20.34
N HIS A 265 14.26 0.95 -20.10
CA HIS A 265 14.11 2.40 -20.04
C HIS A 265 14.70 3.01 -21.29
N TYR A 266 13.95 3.88 -21.96
CA TYR A 266 14.35 4.58 -23.16
C TYR A 266 14.58 6.07 -22.92
N HIS A 267 15.44 6.68 -23.71
CA HIS A 267 15.52 8.13 -23.87
C HIS A 267 14.33 8.64 -24.70
N GLU A 268 14.03 9.93 -24.62
CA GLU A 268 12.98 10.59 -25.45
C GLU A 268 13.21 10.43 -26.98
N ASN A 269 14.43 10.22 -27.39
CA ASN A 269 14.78 9.97 -28.80
C ASN A 269 14.57 8.49 -29.21
N GLY A 270 14.02 7.65 -28.34
CA GLY A 270 13.74 6.23 -28.57
C GLY A 270 14.95 5.30 -28.44
N GLN A 271 16.14 5.83 -28.11
CA GLN A 271 17.29 4.97 -27.83
C GLN A 271 17.16 4.33 -26.45
N GLU A 272 17.55 3.05 -26.35
CA GLU A 272 17.62 2.35 -25.07
C GLU A 272 18.65 3.02 -24.14
N LYS A 273 18.23 3.32 -22.92
CA LYS A 273 19.06 3.91 -21.87
C LYS A 273 19.60 2.86 -20.90
N GLU A 274 18.70 2.02 -20.41
CA GLU A 274 19.01 0.95 -19.48
C GLU A 274 18.08 -0.25 -19.74
N ARG A 275 18.59 -1.45 -19.52
CA ARG A 275 17.83 -2.71 -19.57
C ARG A 275 18.29 -3.64 -18.49
N SER A 276 17.37 -4.34 -17.84
CA SER A 276 17.68 -5.42 -16.92
C SER A 276 16.57 -6.47 -16.89
N GLN A 277 16.92 -7.70 -16.58
CA GLN A 277 16.01 -8.83 -16.48
C GLN A 277 15.59 -9.05 -15.02
N VAL A 278 14.34 -9.47 -14.86
CA VAL A 278 13.78 -10.02 -13.62
C VAL A 278 13.44 -11.48 -13.84
N ASP A 279 13.84 -12.34 -12.90
CA ASP A 279 13.53 -13.75 -12.81
C ASP A 279 13.06 -14.06 -11.39
N TRP A 280 11.74 -14.27 -11.20
CA TRP A 280 11.10 -14.36 -9.90
C TRP A 280 10.05 -15.47 -9.81
N ASN A 281 9.55 -15.73 -8.61
CA ASN A 281 8.49 -16.72 -8.38
C ASN A 281 7.06 -16.16 -8.53
N GLN A 282 6.92 -14.86 -8.79
CA GLN A 282 5.61 -14.25 -9.00
C GLN A 282 5.06 -14.59 -10.38
N THR A 283 3.75 -14.51 -10.54
CA THR A 283 3.07 -14.80 -11.83
C THR A 283 2.02 -13.76 -12.15
N GLY A 284 1.69 -13.66 -13.44
CA GLY A 284 0.70 -12.76 -13.99
C GLY A 284 1.26 -11.39 -14.41
N ILE A 285 0.74 -10.90 -15.53
CA ILE A 285 1.16 -9.62 -16.13
C ILE A 285 0.91 -8.43 -15.16
N HIS A 286 -0.12 -8.55 -14.31
CA HIS A 286 -0.40 -7.53 -13.31
C HIS A 286 0.76 -7.38 -12.31
N ASN A 287 1.46 -8.47 -11.93
CA ASN A 287 2.64 -8.39 -11.08
C ASN A 287 3.85 -7.81 -11.82
N VAL A 288 4.00 -8.11 -13.11
CA VAL A 288 5.02 -7.47 -13.97
C VAL A 288 4.81 -5.95 -14.01
N SER A 289 3.56 -5.51 -14.18
CA SER A 289 3.18 -4.10 -14.15
C SER A 289 3.46 -3.44 -12.78
N ASN A 290 3.10 -4.12 -11.69
CA ASN A 290 3.40 -3.69 -10.32
C ASN A 290 4.92 -3.52 -10.10
N GLY A 291 5.71 -4.50 -10.58
CA GLY A 291 7.18 -4.46 -10.52
C GLY A 291 7.77 -3.31 -11.31
N LEU A 292 7.28 -3.07 -12.54
CA LEU A 292 7.73 -1.94 -13.35
C LEU A 292 7.44 -0.60 -12.66
N ALA A 293 6.24 -0.41 -12.12
CA ALA A 293 5.89 0.80 -11.38
C ALA A 293 6.82 1.02 -10.16
N ALA A 294 7.13 -0.05 -9.41
CA ALA A 294 8.05 0.00 -8.28
C ALA A 294 9.49 0.36 -8.73
N VAL A 295 9.97 -0.18 -9.85
CA VAL A 295 11.29 0.14 -10.42
C VAL A 295 11.35 1.61 -10.82
N ILE A 296 10.31 2.15 -11.46
CA ILE A 296 10.27 3.57 -11.85
C ILE A 296 10.31 4.47 -10.61
N ALA A 297 9.56 4.12 -9.56
CA ALA A 297 9.57 4.89 -8.31
C ALA A 297 10.94 4.85 -7.62
N ALA A 298 11.59 3.70 -7.60
CA ALA A 298 12.96 3.55 -7.08
C ALA A 298 13.98 4.33 -7.90
N TYR A 299 13.80 4.37 -9.22
CA TYR A 299 14.66 5.17 -10.11
C TYR A 299 14.59 6.67 -9.82
N GLN A 300 13.41 7.20 -9.41
CA GLN A 300 13.27 8.62 -9.03
C GLN A 300 14.09 8.98 -7.78
N VAL A 301 14.49 8.00 -6.97
CA VAL A 301 15.32 8.20 -5.78
C VAL A 301 16.77 7.71 -5.95
N GLY A 302 17.18 7.49 -7.22
CA GLY A 302 18.57 7.24 -7.60
C GLY A 302 19.00 5.77 -7.64
N ILE A 303 18.06 4.83 -7.57
CA ILE A 303 18.37 3.40 -7.73
C ILE A 303 18.36 3.04 -9.22
N SER A 304 19.42 2.40 -9.73
CA SER A 304 19.49 1.99 -11.14
C SER A 304 18.49 0.88 -11.47
N VAL A 305 18.12 0.75 -12.75
CA VAL A 305 17.23 -0.32 -13.24
C VAL A 305 17.82 -1.70 -12.87
N SER A 306 19.14 -1.89 -13.00
CA SER A 306 19.80 -3.15 -12.67
C SER A 306 19.70 -3.52 -11.19
N GLN A 307 19.91 -2.56 -10.27
CA GLN A 307 19.76 -2.79 -8.84
C GLN A 307 18.31 -3.12 -8.47
N ALA A 308 17.35 -2.38 -9.01
CA ALA A 308 15.94 -2.59 -8.74
C ALA A 308 15.44 -3.96 -9.28
N CYS A 309 15.84 -4.35 -10.50
CA CYS A 309 15.51 -5.67 -11.06
C CYS A 309 16.16 -6.83 -10.28
N GLY A 310 17.40 -6.65 -9.79
CA GLY A 310 18.03 -7.62 -8.90
C GLY A 310 17.23 -7.83 -7.62
N ALA A 311 16.79 -6.74 -6.99
CA ALA A 311 15.96 -6.81 -5.79
C ALA A 311 14.59 -7.46 -6.03
N LEU A 312 13.96 -7.21 -7.19
CA LEU A 312 12.71 -7.86 -7.58
C LEU A 312 12.89 -9.37 -7.82
N SER A 313 14.04 -9.80 -8.36
CA SER A 313 14.31 -11.22 -8.55
C SER A 313 14.38 -11.99 -7.23
N ASP A 314 14.76 -11.33 -6.15
CA ASP A 314 14.79 -11.88 -4.80
C ASP A 314 13.48 -11.67 -4.01
N PHE A 315 12.46 -11.06 -4.60
CA PHE A 315 11.19 -10.75 -3.92
C PHE A 315 10.41 -12.02 -3.60
N VAL A 316 10.18 -12.29 -2.32
CA VAL A 316 9.51 -13.51 -1.83
C VAL A 316 7.98 -13.43 -2.05
N GLY A 317 7.39 -12.26 -1.87
CA GLY A 317 5.96 -12.04 -2.00
C GLY A 317 5.30 -11.43 -0.76
N VAL A 318 3.99 -11.45 -0.73
CA VAL A 318 3.16 -10.94 0.37
C VAL A 318 2.27 -12.07 0.87
N LYS A 319 2.07 -12.17 2.18
CA LYS A 319 1.11 -13.13 2.75
C LYS A 319 -0.27 -12.96 2.13
N ARG A 320 -0.93 -14.07 1.81
CA ARG A 320 -2.24 -14.11 1.17
C ARG A 320 -2.31 -13.41 -0.20
N ARG A 321 -1.19 -13.41 -0.96
CA ARG A 321 -1.13 -12.98 -2.36
C ARG A 321 -0.48 -14.10 -3.16
N MET A 322 -1.30 -15.03 -3.67
CA MET A 322 -0.86 -16.29 -4.29
C MET A 322 0.16 -17.05 -3.41
N GLU A 323 0.00 -16.94 -2.10
CA GLU A 323 0.85 -17.61 -1.12
C GLU A 323 0.66 -19.13 -1.20
N VAL A 324 1.75 -19.87 -1.38
CA VAL A 324 1.71 -21.33 -1.36
C VAL A 324 1.61 -21.80 0.10
N VAL A 325 0.43 -22.24 0.51
CA VAL A 325 0.19 -22.74 1.87
C VAL A 325 0.34 -24.25 1.98
N TYR A 326 0.33 -24.96 0.86
CA TYR A 326 0.57 -26.39 0.80
C TYR A 326 1.07 -26.82 -0.57
N ALA A 327 2.07 -27.70 -0.60
CA ALA A 327 2.56 -28.33 -1.83
C ALA A 327 3.01 -29.77 -1.54
N SER A 328 2.22 -30.76 -1.96
CA SER A 328 2.56 -32.19 -1.82
C SER A 328 1.71 -33.04 -2.76
N LYS A 329 2.25 -34.19 -3.17
CA LYS A 329 1.56 -35.21 -3.97
C LYS A 329 0.93 -34.67 -5.26
N GLY A 330 1.57 -33.68 -5.91
CA GLY A 330 1.06 -33.06 -7.15
C GLY A 330 -0.10 -32.09 -6.93
N ILE A 331 -0.41 -31.74 -5.68
CA ILE A 331 -1.40 -30.72 -5.30
C ILE A 331 -0.68 -29.52 -4.74
N THR A 332 -0.99 -28.33 -5.24
CA THR A 332 -0.55 -27.05 -4.67
C THR A 332 -1.77 -26.24 -4.27
N ILE A 333 -1.80 -25.74 -3.04
CA ILE A 333 -2.87 -24.86 -2.54
C ILE A 333 -2.29 -23.46 -2.37
N TYR A 334 -2.99 -22.50 -2.97
CA TYR A 334 -2.68 -21.07 -2.87
C TYR A 334 -3.73 -20.38 -2.01
N ASP A 335 -3.30 -19.45 -1.15
CA ASP A 335 -4.17 -18.48 -0.46
C ASP A 335 -4.01 -17.12 -1.15
N ASP A 336 -5.14 -16.52 -1.55
CA ASP A 336 -5.17 -15.21 -2.20
C ASP A 336 -6.28 -14.33 -1.63
N PHE A 337 -6.01 -13.05 -1.49
CA PHE A 337 -6.93 -12.07 -0.93
C PHE A 337 -7.82 -11.41 -1.99
N ALA A 338 -7.75 -11.82 -3.26
CA ALA A 338 -8.56 -11.26 -4.34
C ALA A 338 -10.06 -11.43 -4.04
N HIS A 339 -10.79 -10.34 -4.02
CA HIS A 339 -12.24 -10.29 -3.76
C HIS A 339 -12.99 -9.44 -4.79
N HIS A 340 -12.28 -8.65 -5.60
CA HIS A 340 -12.84 -7.91 -6.74
C HIS A 340 -12.78 -8.75 -8.01
N PRO A 341 -13.81 -8.70 -8.91
CA PRO A 341 -13.86 -9.52 -10.13
C PRO A 341 -12.59 -9.42 -11.00
N THR A 342 -12.06 -8.22 -11.20
CA THR A 342 -10.81 -7.99 -11.96
C THR A 342 -9.62 -8.66 -11.29
N ALA A 343 -9.47 -8.53 -9.96
CA ALA A 343 -8.38 -9.14 -9.22
C ALA A 343 -8.45 -10.67 -9.28
N ILE A 344 -9.64 -11.26 -9.08
CA ILE A 344 -9.85 -12.71 -9.22
C ILE A 344 -9.48 -13.19 -10.61
N LYS A 345 -9.96 -12.49 -11.64
CA LYS A 345 -9.67 -12.82 -13.05
C LYS A 345 -8.18 -12.82 -13.33
N THR A 346 -7.48 -11.73 -13.00
CA THR A 346 -6.04 -11.59 -13.29
C THR A 346 -5.19 -12.58 -12.51
N THR A 347 -5.56 -12.91 -11.26
CA THR A 347 -4.92 -13.96 -10.47
C THR A 347 -5.08 -15.33 -11.12
N LEU A 348 -6.31 -15.69 -11.55
CA LEU A 348 -6.57 -16.96 -12.22
C LEU A 348 -5.90 -17.06 -13.60
N GLU A 349 -5.84 -15.97 -14.36
CA GLU A 349 -5.11 -15.91 -15.64
C GLU A 349 -3.61 -16.14 -15.44
N GLY A 350 -3.01 -15.49 -14.42
CA GLY A 350 -1.61 -15.70 -14.04
C GLY A 350 -1.34 -17.15 -13.63
N LEU A 351 -2.21 -17.73 -12.79
CA LEU A 351 -2.10 -19.12 -12.39
C LEU A 351 -2.26 -20.08 -13.59
N ARG A 352 -3.21 -19.81 -14.48
CA ARG A 352 -3.41 -20.62 -15.71
C ARG A 352 -2.17 -20.60 -16.61
N ALA A 353 -1.56 -19.43 -16.79
CA ALA A 353 -0.33 -19.30 -17.55
C ALA A 353 0.83 -20.13 -16.93
N LYS A 354 0.90 -20.19 -15.60
CA LYS A 354 1.92 -20.96 -14.87
C LYS A 354 1.72 -22.47 -14.96
N VAL A 355 0.48 -22.95 -14.78
CA VAL A 355 0.20 -24.39 -14.65
C VAL A 355 -0.19 -25.06 -15.97
N GLY A 356 -0.31 -24.31 -17.07
CA GLY A 356 -0.72 -24.82 -18.39
C GLY A 356 -2.09 -25.49 -18.33
N ASP A 357 -2.18 -26.75 -18.77
CA ASP A 357 -3.45 -27.51 -18.83
C ASP A 357 -3.82 -28.21 -17.52
N ALA A 358 -3.04 -28.06 -16.45
CA ALA A 358 -3.36 -28.69 -15.17
C ALA A 358 -4.71 -28.16 -14.61
N PRO A 359 -5.52 -29.02 -13.96
CA PRO A 359 -6.79 -28.61 -13.39
C PRO A 359 -6.61 -27.52 -12.30
N ILE A 360 -7.46 -26.48 -12.32
CA ILE A 360 -7.56 -25.48 -11.27
C ILE A 360 -8.94 -25.59 -10.62
N LEU A 361 -8.97 -25.71 -9.29
CA LEU A 361 -10.18 -25.57 -8.49
C LEU A 361 -10.09 -24.22 -7.73
N ALA A 362 -10.95 -23.27 -8.06
CA ALA A 362 -11.09 -22.01 -7.34
C ALA A 362 -12.26 -22.09 -6.35
N ILE A 363 -12.03 -21.64 -5.12
CA ILE A 363 -13.05 -21.49 -4.07
C ILE A 363 -13.09 -19.99 -3.78
N ILE A 364 -14.27 -19.35 -4.00
CA ILE A 364 -14.49 -17.90 -3.88
C ILE A 364 -15.55 -17.66 -2.82
#